data_5827e1eada6446ce9548f0e231c63da7
#
_entry.id   5827e1eada6446ce9548f0e231c63da7
#
_cell.length_a   1.000
_cell.length_b   1.000
_cell.length_c   1.000
_cell.angle_alpha   90.00
_cell.angle_beta   90.00
_cell.angle_gamma   90.00
#
_symmetry.space_group_name_H-M   'P 1'
#
loop_
_entity.id
_entity.type
_entity.pdbx_description
1 polymer ?
#
loop_
_entity_poly.entity_id
_entity_poly.type
_entity_poly.pdbx_seq_one_letter_code
_entity_poly.pdbx_strand_id
1 'polypeptide(L)'
;MGYWDRWAGQGNPAYEDAANYLVAELESFGLEVVKHRFEFTDIFSKQNPEALNVCGYRWGKEVPNEWLVFGAHFDVAPPANSAIPLLDPHITGSRTYGTRVGAYDNTAGTSMVLETAKMMSNFDSRRSMVFCLWSGEEGGKRGSDYWTDFYVKEDHPEVTVTNYINLDMAGVNWPGGGGAPHGDPEPSVD
;
A
#
# COMPACT_ATOMS: atom_id res chain seq x y z
N MET A 1 10.81 -18.30 -12.94
CA MET A 1 11.37 -16.99 -13.33
C MET A 1 11.22 -16.11 -12.11
N GLY A 2 12.29 -15.52 -11.60
CA GLY A 2 12.17 -14.61 -10.45
C GLY A 2 11.53 -13.31 -10.91
N TYR A 3 10.46 -12.93 -10.27
CA TYR A 3 9.92 -11.59 -10.37
C TYR A 3 10.82 -10.69 -9.52
N TRP A 4 11.27 -9.57 -10.09
CA TRP A 4 12.07 -8.57 -9.39
C TRP A 4 11.20 -7.40 -8.91
N ASP A 5 9.94 -7.42 -9.27
CA ASP A 5 8.94 -6.47 -8.86
C ASP A 5 8.04 -7.06 -7.76
N ARG A 6 7.32 -6.18 -7.08
CA ARG A 6 6.41 -6.53 -5.99
C ARG A 6 4.96 -6.69 -6.47
N TRP A 7 4.72 -7.24 -7.67
CA TRP A 7 3.37 -7.55 -8.08
C TRP A 7 2.69 -8.48 -7.06
N ALA A 8 1.47 -8.13 -6.67
CA ALA A 8 0.76 -8.83 -5.61
C ALA A 8 0.51 -10.30 -5.96
N GLY A 9 0.80 -11.17 -5.01
CA GLY A 9 0.48 -12.58 -5.10
C GLY A 9 1.52 -13.49 -4.48
N GLN A 10 1.01 -14.56 -3.87
CA GLN A 10 1.83 -15.63 -3.31
C GLN A 10 2.69 -16.28 -4.40
N GLY A 11 3.93 -16.61 -4.05
CA GLY A 11 4.90 -17.18 -4.98
C GLY A 11 5.73 -16.14 -5.73
N ASN A 12 5.51 -14.84 -5.47
CA ASN A 12 6.40 -13.77 -5.91
C ASN A 12 7.38 -13.43 -4.77
N PRO A 13 8.67 -13.83 -4.86
CA PRO A 13 9.62 -13.61 -3.76
C PRO A 13 9.79 -12.15 -3.36
N ALA A 14 9.85 -11.24 -4.33
CA ALA A 14 10.02 -9.81 -4.05
C ALA A 14 8.81 -9.21 -3.31
N TYR A 15 7.61 -9.69 -3.62
CA TYR A 15 6.40 -9.32 -2.91
C TYR A 15 6.38 -9.88 -1.47
N GLU A 16 6.73 -11.15 -1.32
CA GLU A 16 6.76 -11.81 -0.02
C GLU A 16 7.84 -11.21 0.90
N ASP A 17 9.03 -10.90 0.36
CA ASP A 17 10.10 -10.23 1.08
C ASP A 17 9.68 -8.83 1.54
N ALA A 18 9.00 -8.06 0.67
CA ALA A 18 8.46 -6.76 1.03
C ALA A 18 7.41 -6.88 2.15
N ALA A 19 6.46 -7.81 2.03
CA ALA A 19 5.45 -8.02 3.07
C ALA A 19 6.08 -8.41 4.42
N ASN A 20 7.09 -9.28 4.41
CA ASN A 20 7.81 -9.67 5.62
C ASN A 20 8.58 -8.50 6.24
N TYR A 21 9.21 -7.66 5.42
CA TYR A 21 9.87 -6.43 5.86
C TYR A 21 8.87 -5.50 6.56
N LEU A 22 7.70 -5.26 5.95
CA LEU A 22 6.67 -4.39 6.49
C LEU A 22 6.12 -4.90 7.84
N VAL A 23 5.94 -6.21 7.96
CA VAL A 23 5.56 -6.84 9.24
C VAL A 23 6.62 -6.55 10.30
N ALA A 24 7.89 -6.82 9.99
CA ALA A 24 8.99 -6.64 10.95
C ALA A 24 9.13 -5.17 11.39
N GLU A 25 8.97 -4.21 10.47
CA GLU A 25 9.02 -2.78 10.81
C GLU A 25 7.88 -2.39 11.75
N LEU A 26 6.63 -2.75 11.43
CA LEU A 26 5.47 -2.41 12.27
C LEU A 26 5.55 -3.08 13.65
N GLU A 27 5.99 -4.34 13.73
CA GLU A 27 6.24 -5.03 14.99
C GLU A 27 7.34 -4.34 15.81
N SER A 28 8.41 -3.86 15.16
CA SER A 28 9.50 -3.14 15.82
C SER A 28 9.06 -1.84 16.48
N PHE A 29 7.98 -1.24 15.95
CA PHE A 29 7.35 -0.04 16.54
C PHE A 29 6.41 -0.38 17.71
N GLY A 30 6.25 -1.67 18.05
CA GLY A 30 5.38 -2.12 19.15
C GLY A 30 3.90 -2.12 18.80
N LEU A 31 3.56 -2.18 17.51
CA LEU A 31 2.19 -2.31 17.05
C LEU A 31 1.76 -3.78 17.04
N GLU A 32 0.49 -4.04 17.26
CA GLU A 32 -0.11 -5.34 16.98
C GLU A 32 -0.29 -5.48 15.47
N VAL A 33 0.36 -6.48 14.86
CA VAL A 33 0.36 -6.63 13.40
C VAL A 33 -0.56 -7.77 12.97
N VAL A 34 -1.49 -7.46 12.07
CA VAL A 34 -2.40 -8.43 11.46
C VAL A 34 -2.12 -8.51 9.96
N LYS A 35 -2.00 -9.75 9.47
CA LYS A 35 -1.91 -10.06 8.04
C LYS A 35 -3.28 -10.49 7.54
N HIS A 36 -3.96 -9.63 6.81
CA HIS A 36 -5.27 -9.92 6.23
C HIS A 36 -5.10 -10.59 4.87
N ARG A 37 -5.23 -11.92 4.85
CA ARG A 37 -5.11 -12.73 3.63
C ARG A 37 -6.41 -12.71 2.85
N PHE A 38 -6.29 -12.63 1.53
CA PHE A 38 -7.44 -12.65 0.62
C PHE A 38 -7.04 -13.19 -0.74
N GLU A 39 -8.02 -13.74 -1.45
CA GLU A 39 -7.87 -14.10 -2.86
C GLU A 39 -8.50 -13.04 -3.75
N PHE A 40 -7.93 -12.80 -4.89
CA PHE A 40 -8.49 -11.92 -5.89
C PHE A 40 -8.25 -12.47 -7.31
N THR A 41 -9.12 -12.11 -8.23
CA THR A 41 -8.87 -12.42 -9.64
C THR A 41 -7.92 -11.40 -10.22
N ASP A 42 -6.70 -11.85 -10.50
CA ASP A 42 -5.72 -11.03 -11.21
C ASP A 42 -6.19 -10.77 -12.65
N ILE A 43 -6.42 -9.51 -12.97
CA ILE A 43 -6.92 -9.08 -14.29
C ILE A 43 -5.94 -9.36 -15.42
N PHE A 44 -4.67 -9.55 -15.12
CA PHE A 44 -3.61 -9.78 -16.11
C PHE A 44 -3.39 -11.28 -16.36
N SER A 45 -3.14 -12.04 -15.32
CA SER A 45 -2.89 -13.49 -15.44
C SER A 45 -4.16 -14.33 -15.52
N LYS A 46 -5.32 -13.78 -15.13
CA LYS A 46 -6.58 -14.50 -14.96
C LYS A 46 -6.52 -15.63 -13.94
N GLN A 47 -5.54 -15.59 -13.06
CA GLN A 47 -5.41 -16.49 -11.92
C GLN A 47 -6.00 -15.84 -10.68
N ASN A 48 -6.16 -16.64 -9.63
CA ASN A 48 -6.63 -16.17 -8.33
C ASN A 48 -5.49 -16.33 -7.30
N PRO A 49 -4.50 -15.45 -7.29
CA PRO A 49 -3.45 -15.50 -6.29
C PRO A 49 -3.99 -15.12 -4.91
N GLU A 50 -3.42 -15.73 -3.88
CA GLU A 50 -3.56 -15.23 -2.53
C GLU A 50 -2.63 -14.01 -2.34
N ALA A 51 -3.15 -12.96 -1.76
CA ALA A 51 -2.40 -11.79 -1.36
C ALA A 51 -2.67 -11.46 0.11
N LEU A 52 -1.98 -10.49 0.66
CA LEU A 52 -2.20 -10.07 2.04
C LEU A 52 -1.99 -8.56 2.20
N ASN A 53 -2.84 -7.94 3.00
CA ASN A 53 -2.55 -6.63 3.56
C ASN A 53 -1.75 -6.80 4.86
N VAL A 54 -0.90 -5.84 5.14
CA VAL A 54 -0.17 -5.77 6.42
C VAL A 54 -0.68 -4.55 7.18
N CYS A 55 -1.38 -4.76 8.29
CA CYS A 55 -1.91 -3.68 9.10
C CYS A 55 -1.36 -3.73 10.52
N GLY A 56 -0.82 -2.61 11.01
CA GLY A 56 -0.39 -2.41 12.38
C GLY A 56 -1.45 -1.62 13.16
N TYR A 57 -1.79 -2.10 14.34
CA TYR A 57 -2.82 -1.53 15.19
C TYR A 57 -2.21 -0.96 16.47
N ARG A 58 -2.58 0.28 16.78
CA ARG A 58 -2.37 0.90 18.08
C ARG A 58 -3.73 1.21 18.68
N TRP A 59 -4.09 0.43 19.67
CA TRP A 59 -5.40 0.54 20.30
C TRP A 59 -5.57 1.82 21.11
N GLY A 60 -6.68 2.47 20.91
CA GLY A 60 -7.08 3.67 21.66
C GLY A 60 -7.47 3.37 23.09
N LYS A 61 -7.22 4.32 23.99
CA LYS A 61 -7.45 4.12 25.43
C LYS A 61 -8.87 4.45 25.88
N GLU A 62 -9.59 5.28 25.14
CA GLU A 62 -10.93 5.75 25.54
C GLU A 62 -12.05 5.25 24.62
N VAL A 63 -11.83 5.34 23.32
CA VAL A 63 -12.79 4.92 22.30
C VAL A 63 -12.12 4.02 21.26
N PRO A 64 -11.75 2.79 21.67
CA PRO A 64 -10.94 1.89 20.83
C PRO A 64 -11.63 1.47 19.53
N ASN A 65 -12.95 1.56 19.46
CA ASN A 65 -13.72 1.21 18.26
C ASN A 65 -13.87 2.38 17.28
N GLU A 66 -13.34 3.55 17.59
CA GLU A 66 -13.19 4.65 16.64
C GLU A 66 -11.79 4.62 16.02
N TRP A 67 -11.71 4.35 14.72
CA TRP A 67 -10.44 4.16 14.05
C TRP A 67 -10.08 5.33 13.14
N LEU A 68 -8.84 5.78 13.27
CA LEU A 68 -8.15 6.63 12.30
C LEU A 68 -7.22 5.74 11.49
N VAL A 69 -7.43 5.64 10.19
CA VAL A 69 -6.71 4.74 9.31
C VAL A 69 -5.76 5.52 8.39
N PHE A 70 -4.52 5.11 8.36
CA PHE A 70 -3.51 5.55 7.39
C PHE A 70 -3.24 4.39 6.45
N GLY A 71 -3.26 4.63 5.15
CA GLY A 71 -3.09 3.59 4.17
C GLY A 71 -2.22 3.99 2.98
N ALA A 72 -1.47 3.03 2.48
CA ALA A 72 -0.75 3.09 1.21
C ALA A 72 -0.67 1.68 0.63
N HIS A 73 -0.59 1.54 -0.68
CA HIS A 73 -0.32 0.22 -1.23
C HIS A 73 1.19 -0.03 -1.36
N PHE A 74 1.59 -1.30 -1.24
CA PHE A 74 3.00 -1.68 -1.32
C PHE A 74 3.32 -2.57 -2.52
N ASP A 75 2.30 -3.09 -3.21
CA ASP A 75 2.48 -3.76 -4.49
C ASP A 75 2.85 -2.76 -5.59
N VAL A 76 3.29 -3.27 -6.72
CA VAL A 76 3.58 -2.49 -7.91
C VAL A 76 2.85 -3.09 -9.09
N ALA A 77 2.60 -2.27 -10.12
CA ALA A 77 1.99 -2.73 -11.35
C ALA A 77 2.76 -3.93 -11.95
N PRO A 78 2.06 -4.85 -12.62
CA PRO A 78 2.68 -6.05 -13.16
C PRO A 78 3.76 -5.71 -14.19
N PRO A 79 4.68 -6.66 -14.44
CA PRO A 79 5.80 -6.44 -15.35
C PRO A 79 5.36 -6.05 -16.76
N ALA A 80 6.25 -5.42 -17.50
CA ALA A 80 6.01 -4.74 -18.78
C ALA A 80 5.49 -5.61 -19.96
N ASN A 81 5.41 -6.92 -19.78
CA ASN A 81 4.75 -7.83 -20.72
C ASN A 81 3.23 -7.90 -20.52
N SER A 82 2.70 -7.23 -19.52
CA SER A 82 1.28 -7.05 -19.31
C SER A 82 0.67 -6.12 -20.37
N ALA A 83 -0.65 -6.07 -20.39
CA ALA A 83 -1.41 -5.28 -21.36
C ALA A 83 -1.25 -3.76 -21.25
N ILE A 84 -0.47 -3.28 -20.28
CA ILE A 84 -0.04 -1.88 -20.19
C ILE A 84 1.40 -1.79 -20.73
N PRO A 85 1.60 -1.84 -22.04
CA PRO A 85 2.92 -1.69 -22.58
C PRO A 85 3.27 -0.22 -22.50
N LEU A 86 4.35 0.14 -21.80
CA LEU A 86 5.07 1.24 -22.38
C LEU A 86 4.68 2.64 -21.99
N LEU A 87 4.31 2.86 -20.77
CA LEU A 87 4.40 4.24 -20.27
C LEU A 87 5.86 4.68 -20.07
N ASP A 88 6.78 3.72 -19.92
CA ASP A 88 8.21 4.03 -19.83
C ASP A 88 9.05 3.09 -20.69
N PRO A 89 9.65 3.60 -21.79
CA PRO A 89 10.56 2.82 -22.65
C PRO A 89 11.82 2.33 -21.92
N HIS A 90 12.22 2.98 -20.84
CA HIS A 90 13.39 2.53 -20.03
C HIS A 90 13.04 1.28 -19.25
N ILE A 91 11.82 1.15 -18.78
CA ILE A 91 11.34 -0.05 -18.10
C ILE A 91 11.15 -1.18 -19.09
N THR A 92 10.66 -0.89 -20.28
CA THR A 92 10.39 -1.90 -21.32
C THR A 92 11.64 -2.41 -22.03
N GLY A 93 12.69 -1.63 -22.11
CA GLY A 93 13.98 -2.07 -22.65
C GLY A 93 14.65 -3.13 -21.80
N SER A 94 14.26 -3.27 -20.55
CA SER A 94 14.86 -4.19 -19.59
C SER A 94 13.92 -5.31 -19.17
N ARG A 95 13.26 -5.97 -20.11
CA ARG A 95 12.45 -7.16 -19.85
C ARG A 95 13.16 -8.25 -19.06
N THR A 96 14.48 -8.21 -19.05
CA THR A 96 15.34 -9.18 -18.39
C THR A 96 15.38 -9.01 -16.87
N TYR A 97 14.96 -7.85 -16.36
CA TYR A 97 15.18 -7.50 -14.95
C TYR A 97 13.91 -7.13 -14.19
N GLY A 98 12.73 -7.21 -14.79
CA GLY A 98 11.47 -6.94 -14.11
C GLY A 98 11.51 -5.63 -13.32
N THR A 99 11.69 -4.52 -13.97
CA THR A 99 12.29 -3.34 -13.36
C THR A 99 11.30 -2.31 -12.82
N ARG A 100 10.07 -2.67 -12.57
CA ARG A 100 9.18 -1.77 -11.83
C ARG A 100 9.49 -1.87 -10.35
N VAL A 101 10.31 -0.98 -9.87
CA VAL A 101 10.69 -0.93 -8.45
C VAL A 101 9.66 -0.19 -7.61
N GLY A 102 8.72 0.54 -8.25
CA GLY A 102 7.67 1.27 -7.57
C GLY A 102 8.19 2.29 -6.54
N ALA A 103 9.30 2.99 -6.86
CA ALA A 103 9.90 3.92 -5.92
C ALA A 103 8.94 5.07 -5.59
N TYR A 104 8.23 5.52 -6.58
CA TYR A 104 7.24 6.58 -6.51
C TYR A 104 5.84 6.02 -6.28
N ASP A 105 5.42 5.09 -7.12
CA ASP A 105 4.15 4.38 -7.03
C ASP A 105 4.41 2.93 -6.58
N ASN A 106 4.22 2.59 -5.27
CA ASN A 106 3.89 3.56 -4.21
C ASN A 106 4.78 3.32 -2.96
N THR A 107 6.11 3.13 -3.16
CA THR A 107 7.03 3.05 -2.02
C THR A 107 7.08 4.39 -1.25
N ALA A 108 6.86 5.52 -1.94
CA ALA A 108 6.78 6.82 -1.29
C ALA A 108 5.67 6.84 -0.23
N GLY A 109 4.44 6.50 -0.60
CA GLY A 109 3.32 6.42 0.34
C GLY A 109 3.52 5.37 1.42
N THR A 110 4.01 4.17 1.05
CA THR A 110 4.37 3.10 1.98
C THR A 110 5.35 3.60 3.05
N SER A 111 6.41 4.31 2.65
CA SER A 111 7.41 4.85 3.57
C SER A 111 6.80 5.91 4.51
N MET A 112 5.90 6.75 3.99
CA MET A 112 5.22 7.75 4.82
C MET A 112 4.28 7.10 5.85
N VAL A 113 3.59 6.02 5.50
CA VAL A 113 2.78 5.25 6.48
C VAL A 113 3.67 4.66 7.57
N LEU A 114 4.81 4.05 7.19
CA LEU A 114 5.77 3.49 8.16
C LEU A 114 6.33 4.57 9.09
N GLU A 115 6.79 5.69 8.56
CA GLU A 115 7.31 6.78 9.40
C GLU A 115 6.22 7.37 10.30
N THR A 116 4.99 7.50 9.81
CA THR A 116 3.86 7.92 10.63
C THR A 116 3.59 6.92 11.76
N ALA A 117 3.58 5.62 11.44
CA ALA A 117 3.41 4.56 12.42
C ALA A 117 4.49 4.63 13.51
N LYS A 118 5.75 4.79 13.12
CA LYS A 118 6.88 4.93 14.02
C LYS A 118 6.76 6.17 14.92
N MET A 119 6.44 7.32 14.35
CA MET A 119 6.23 8.56 15.12
C MET A 119 5.09 8.43 16.11
N MET A 120 4.00 7.80 15.72
CA MET A 120 2.79 7.65 16.53
C MET A 120 2.82 6.46 17.48
N SER A 121 3.82 5.58 17.39
CA SER A 121 3.89 4.34 18.18
C SER A 121 3.93 4.59 19.69
N ASN A 122 4.52 5.69 20.13
CA ASN A 122 4.60 6.09 21.54
C ASN A 122 3.53 7.11 21.94
N PHE A 123 2.64 7.46 21.02
CA PHE A 123 1.61 8.45 21.29
C PHE A 123 0.39 7.81 21.94
N ASP A 124 0.00 8.30 23.11
CA ASP A 124 -1.22 7.87 23.78
C ASP A 124 -2.45 8.44 23.06
N SER A 125 -3.04 7.64 22.22
CA SER A 125 -4.22 8.04 21.48
C SER A 125 -5.51 7.70 22.20
N ARG A 126 -6.47 8.59 22.11
CA ARG A 126 -7.82 8.35 22.55
C ARG A 126 -8.54 7.32 21.66
N ARG A 127 -8.38 7.47 20.34
CA ARG A 127 -8.89 6.56 19.29
C ARG A 127 -7.83 5.57 18.88
N SER A 128 -8.23 4.45 18.31
CA SER A 128 -7.29 3.56 17.66
C SER A 128 -6.71 4.17 16.39
N MET A 129 -5.45 3.91 16.16
CA MET A 129 -4.77 4.23 14.92
C MET A 129 -4.40 2.93 14.20
N VAL A 130 -4.71 2.88 12.92
CA VAL A 130 -4.47 1.71 12.07
C VAL A 130 -3.60 2.14 10.90
N PHE A 131 -2.49 1.44 10.72
CA PHE A 131 -1.51 1.71 9.67
C PHE A 131 -1.51 0.52 8.72
N CYS A 132 -2.22 0.66 7.59
CA CYS A 132 -2.41 -0.43 6.64
C CYS A 132 -1.61 -0.24 5.38
N LEU A 133 -0.92 -1.31 5.01
CA LEU A 133 -0.18 -1.42 3.77
C LEU A 133 -0.93 -2.41 2.88
N TRP A 134 -1.58 -1.85 1.87
CA TRP A 134 -2.52 -2.56 1.02
C TRP A 134 -1.80 -3.35 -0.07
N SER A 135 -2.40 -4.44 -0.48
CA SER A 135 -1.94 -5.27 -1.58
C SER A 135 -2.99 -5.37 -2.68
N GLY A 136 -2.56 -5.65 -3.90
CA GLY A 136 -3.45 -5.79 -5.05
C GLY A 136 -4.17 -4.49 -5.43
N GLU A 137 -3.57 -3.35 -5.10
CA GLU A 137 -4.08 -2.04 -5.50
C GLU A 137 -4.07 -1.91 -7.02
N GLU A 138 -2.96 -2.23 -7.64
CA GLU A 138 -2.74 -2.19 -9.08
C GLU A 138 -3.62 -3.19 -9.87
N GLY A 139 -4.19 -4.16 -9.18
CA GLY A 139 -5.22 -5.07 -9.67
C GLY A 139 -6.64 -4.56 -9.49
N GLY A 140 -6.82 -3.32 -9.00
CA GLY A 140 -8.11 -2.68 -8.76
C GLY A 140 -8.51 -2.60 -7.29
N LYS A 141 -7.58 -2.16 -6.42
CA LYS A 141 -7.80 -1.87 -4.98
C LYS A 141 -8.26 -3.06 -4.15
N ARG A 142 -7.89 -4.27 -4.55
CA ARG A 142 -8.42 -5.53 -4.01
C ARG A 142 -8.25 -5.68 -2.50
N GLY A 143 -7.08 -5.28 -1.98
CA GLY A 143 -6.77 -5.40 -0.56
C GLY A 143 -7.60 -4.46 0.32
N SER A 144 -7.72 -3.20 -0.06
CA SER A 144 -8.53 -2.25 0.70
C SER A 144 -10.02 -2.57 0.62
N ASP A 145 -10.53 -3.03 -0.52
CA ASP A 145 -11.91 -3.49 -0.67
C ASP A 145 -12.19 -4.68 0.26
N TYR A 146 -11.31 -5.70 0.24
CA TYR A 146 -11.44 -6.86 1.14
C TYR A 146 -11.45 -6.42 2.62
N TRP A 147 -10.53 -5.56 3.02
CA TRP A 147 -10.44 -5.10 4.40
C TRP A 147 -11.69 -4.33 4.83
N THR A 148 -12.20 -3.47 3.95
CA THR A 148 -13.40 -2.67 4.24
C THR A 148 -14.66 -3.53 4.30
N ASP A 149 -14.84 -4.41 3.32
CA ASP A 149 -16.09 -5.15 3.17
C ASP A 149 -16.20 -6.34 4.13
N PHE A 150 -15.09 -7.04 4.38
CA PHE A 150 -15.09 -8.22 5.23
C PHE A 150 -14.59 -7.90 6.64
N TYR A 151 -13.37 -7.43 6.79
CA TYR A 151 -12.80 -7.25 8.12
C TYR A 151 -13.48 -6.16 8.94
N VAL A 152 -13.81 -5.02 8.35
CA VAL A 152 -14.47 -3.93 9.09
C VAL A 152 -15.98 -4.17 9.17
N LYS A 153 -16.67 -4.37 8.04
CA LYS A 153 -18.15 -4.41 8.05
C LYS A 153 -18.72 -5.71 8.61
N GLU A 154 -18.07 -6.87 8.33
CA GLU A 154 -18.61 -8.16 8.74
C GLU A 154 -18.02 -8.64 10.06
N ASP A 155 -16.68 -8.61 10.21
CA ASP A 155 -16.03 -9.14 11.42
C ASP A 155 -16.03 -8.15 12.58
N HIS A 156 -16.02 -6.83 12.30
CA HIS A 156 -15.96 -5.77 13.30
C HIS A 156 -17.06 -4.71 13.13
N PRO A 157 -18.35 -5.08 13.13
CA PRO A 157 -19.45 -4.15 12.91
C PRO A 157 -19.58 -3.07 13.99
N GLU A 158 -18.91 -3.24 15.14
CA GLU A 158 -18.84 -2.24 16.21
C GLU A 158 -17.88 -1.10 15.90
N VAL A 159 -17.05 -1.24 14.87
CA VAL A 159 -16.01 -0.26 14.52
C VAL A 159 -16.59 0.86 13.67
N THR A 160 -16.14 2.07 13.95
CA THR A 160 -16.36 3.25 13.11
C THR A 160 -15.03 3.77 12.61
N VAL A 161 -14.81 3.70 11.31
CA VAL A 161 -13.67 4.39 10.67
C VAL A 161 -14.02 5.87 10.58
N THR A 162 -13.43 6.67 11.45
CA THR A 162 -13.71 8.11 11.54
C THR A 162 -13.01 8.92 10.46
N ASN A 163 -11.83 8.50 10.09
CA ASN A 163 -11.01 9.14 9.05
C ASN A 163 -10.15 8.09 8.34
N TYR A 164 -9.97 8.30 7.04
CA TYR A 164 -9.01 7.57 6.24
C TYR A 164 -8.08 8.54 5.51
N ILE A 165 -6.79 8.34 5.66
CA ILE A 165 -5.74 9.11 5.00
C ILE A 165 -5.02 8.17 4.05
N ASN A 166 -5.25 8.33 2.76
CA ASN A 166 -4.58 7.56 1.72
C ASN A 166 -3.34 8.31 1.24
N LEU A 167 -2.22 7.62 1.27
CA LEU A 167 -0.93 8.16 0.83
C LEU A 167 -0.50 7.41 -0.43
N ASP A 168 -0.94 7.92 -1.55
CA ASP A 168 -0.62 7.36 -2.85
C ASP A 168 0.12 8.39 -3.67
N MET A 169 1.30 7.98 -4.18
CA MET A 169 2.27 8.84 -4.86
C MET A 169 2.57 10.13 -4.06
N ALA A 170 2.59 9.98 -2.73
CA ALA A 170 2.78 11.09 -1.82
C ALA A 170 4.23 11.59 -1.81
N GLY A 171 4.42 12.89 -1.51
CA GLY A 171 5.75 13.48 -1.38
C GLY A 171 6.39 13.90 -2.71
N VAL A 172 5.63 13.96 -3.79
CA VAL A 172 6.13 14.43 -5.08
C VAL A 172 5.56 15.80 -5.39
N ASN A 173 6.46 16.72 -5.69
CA ASN A 173 6.10 17.99 -6.32
C ASN A 173 6.00 17.76 -7.83
N TRP A 174 4.78 17.60 -8.32
CA TRP A 174 4.54 17.36 -9.73
C TRP A 174 4.64 18.66 -10.51
N PRO A 175 5.60 18.81 -11.44
CA PRO A 175 5.67 20.00 -12.28
C PRO A 175 4.40 20.11 -13.11
N GLY A 176 3.71 21.23 -12.98
CA GLY A 176 2.50 21.49 -13.76
C GLY A 176 1.18 21.25 -13.02
N GLY A 177 1.20 21.08 -11.72
CA GLY A 177 0.02 21.09 -10.82
C GLY A 177 -1.25 20.50 -11.41
N GLY A 178 -1.89 19.60 -10.71
CA GLY A 178 -3.28 19.22 -10.98
C GLY A 178 -3.63 18.73 -12.39
N GLY A 179 -2.69 18.14 -13.12
CA GLY A 179 -2.98 17.52 -14.41
C GLY A 179 -3.15 18.46 -15.58
N ALA A 180 -2.78 19.73 -15.46
CA ALA A 180 -2.67 20.62 -16.59
C ALA A 180 -1.37 20.31 -17.35
N PRO A 181 -1.42 19.82 -18.58
CA PRO A 181 -0.23 19.39 -19.31
C PRO A 181 0.69 20.56 -19.72
N HIS A 182 0.39 21.77 -19.36
CA HIS A 182 1.02 22.97 -19.87
C HIS A 182 1.14 24.11 -18.84
N GLY A 183 1.01 23.80 -17.56
CA GLY A 183 1.33 24.80 -16.54
C GLY A 183 2.83 25.03 -16.46
N ASP A 184 3.25 26.28 -16.32
CA ASP A 184 4.59 26.57 -15.88
C ASP A 184 4.84 25.80 -14.57
N PRO A 185 6.06 25.29 -14.35
CA PRO A 185 6.37 24.57 -13.12
C PRO A 185 6.06 25.49 -11.94
N GLU A 186 5.11 25.09 -11.11
CA GLU A 186 4.89 25.76 -9.85
C GLU A 186 6.20 25.81 -9.07
N PRO A 187 6.55 26.93 -8.47
CA PRO A 187 7.76 27.00 -7.68
C PRO A 187 7.70 25.97 -6.56
N SER A 188 8.75 25.17 -6.46
CA SER A 188 8.92 24.24 -5.35
C SER A 188 8.77 25.00 -4.05
N VAL A 189 7.83 24.61 -3.21
CA VAL A 189 7.80 25.08 -1.82
C VAL A 189 8.91 24.31 -1.12
N ASP A 190 10.02 25.01 -0.88
CA ASP A 190 11.12 24.53 -0.06
C ASP A 190 10.69 24.33 1.40
#